data_48d4a22a2e78b72fcb19d6281da3838f
#
_entry.id   48d4a22a2e78b72fcb19d6281da3838f
#
_cell.length_a   1.000
_cell.length_b   1.000
_cell.length_c   1.000
_cell.angle_alpha   90.00
_cell.angle_beta   90.00
_cell.angle_gamma   90.00
#
_symmetry.space_group_name_H-M   'P 1'
#
loop_
_entity.id
_entity.type
_entity.pdbx_description
1 polymer ?
#
loop_
_entity_poly.entity_id
_entity_poly.type
_entity_poly.pdbx_seq_one_letter_code
_entity_poly.pdbx_strand_id
1 'polypeptide(L)'
;MTNPLSSEIIESLLNQHKPFVNVYVGYSGGVDSHVLLHLCTSIKILEGKITAVHVHHGLQAEADEWVVHCQKAAESLGVNFLPIHVDAKASPGESPEEAARNVRYAALKLLVTADDALLVAQHRDDQLETVLLQLFRGAGLRGLSGIPESIFLVPV
;
A
#
# COMPACT_ATOMS: atom_id res chain seq x y z
N MET A 1 -13.52 22.10 -0.30
CA MET A 1 -14.22 20.87 0.07
C MET A 1 -13.37 19.70 -0.40
N THR A 2 -13.04 18.80 0.49
CA THR A 2 -12.36 17.55 0.09
C THR A 2 -13.41 16.65 -0.52
N ASN A 3 -13.26 16.30 -1.80
CA ASN A 3 -14.09 15.25 -2.41
C ASN A 3 -13.85 13.95 -1.62
N PRO A 4 -14.89 13.27 -1.13
CA PRO A 4 -14.74 11.98 -0.51
C PRO A 4 -14.14 11.00 -1.51
N LEU A 5 -13.27 10.10 -1.04
CA LEU A 5 -12.72 9.03 -1.86
C LEU A 5 -13.87 8.21 -2.47
N SER A 6 -13.86 8.04 -3.78
CA SER A 6 -14.86 7.27 -4.51
C SER A 6 -14.24 6.44 -5.62
N SER A 7 -14.98 5.45 -6.14
CA SER A 7 -14.54 4.62 -7.26
C SER A 7 -14.25 5.45 -8.52
N GLU A 8 -15.01 6.51 -8.77
CA GLU A 8 -14.82 7.39 -9.92
C GLU A 8 -13.50 8.16 -9.86
N ILE A 9 -13.07 8.58 -8.65
CA ILE A 9 -11.78 9.25 -8.47
C ILE A 9 -10.66 8.26 -8.75
N ILE A 10 -10.73 7.04 -8.23
CA ILE A 10 -9.73 6.00 -8.45
C ILE A 10 -9.67 5.66 -9.95
N GLU A 11 -10.81 5.45 -10.59
CA GLU A 11 -10.89 5.16 -12.01
C GLU A 11 -10.30 6.31 -12.86
N SER A 12 -10.60 7.56 -12.50
CA SER A 12 -10.06 8.73 -13.18
C SER A 12 -8.53 8.82 -13.06
N LEU A 13 -7.97 8.51 -11.89
CA LEU A 13 -6.53 8.48 -11.69
C LEU A 13 -5.86 7.37 -12.52
N LEU A 14 -6.43 6.18 -12.53
CA LEU A 14 -5.92 5.05 -13.30
C LEU A 14 -5.98 5.31 -14.82
N ASN A 15 -7.03 5.98 -15.30
CA ASN A 15 -7.20 6.33 -16.71
C ASN A 15 -6.23 7.41 -17.22
N GLN A 16 -5.53 8.13 -16.33
CA GLN A 16 -4.47 9.07 -16.72
C GLN A 16 -3.18 8.34 -17.13
N HIS A 17 -3.10 7.05 -16.91
CA HIS A 17 -1.97 6.21 -17.24
C HIS A 17 -2.34 5.19 -18.33
N LYS A 18 -1.35 4.45 -18.82
CA LYS A 18 -1.60 3.32 -19.73
C LYS A 18 -2.45 2.25 -19.03
N PRO A 19 -3.18 1.42 -19.77
CA PRO A 19 -3.91 0.30 -19.19
C PRO A 19 -2.96 -0.62 -18.41
N PHE A 20 -3.30 -0.94 -17.17
CA PHE A 20 -2.53 -1.85 -16.33
C PHE A 20 -2.93 -3.30 -16.56
N VAL A 21 -1.94 -4.20 -16.47
CA VAL A 21 -2.14 -5.65 -16.56
C VAL A 21 -2.68 -6.16 -15.21
N ASN A 22 -2.02 -5.80 -14.11
CA ASN A 22 -2.45 -6.12 -12.76
C ASN A 22 -2.57 -4.85 -11.92
N VAL A 23 -3.46 -4.88 -10.94
CA VAL A 23 -3.61 -3.84 -9.94
C VAL A 23 -3.46 -4.45 -8.55
N TYR A 24 -2.36 -4.13 -7.90
CA TYR A 24 -2.08 -4.55 -6.54
C TYR A 24 -2.60 -3.50 -5.57
N VAL A 25 -3.30 -3.94 -4.53
CA VAL A 25 -3.76 -3.07 -3.45
C VAL A 25 -3.05 -3.48 -2.17
N GLY A 26 -2.24 -2.58 -1.62
CA GLY A 26 -1.60 -2.79 -0.31
C GLY A 26 -2.68 -2.90 0.77
N TYR A 27 -2.84 -4.08 1.34
CA TYR A 27 -3.93 -4.41 2.24
C TYR A 27 -3.41 -4.75 3.64
N SER A 28 -3.53 -3.81 4.56
CA SER A 28 -3.13 -4.01 5.96
C SER A 28 -4.19 -4.70 6.81
N GLY A 29 -5.43 -4.80 6.32
CA GLY A 29 -6.60 -5.23 7.08
C GLY A 29 -7.23 -4.12 7.92
N GLY A 30 -6.66 -2.92 7.93
CA GLY A 30 -7.26 -1.72 8.54
C GLY A 30 -8.36 -1.12 7.67
N VAL A 31 -9.16 -0.23 8.28
CA VAL A 31 -10.34 0.38 7.65
C VAL A 31 -10.02 1.05 6.32
N ASP A 32 -8.98 1.88 6.25
CA ASP A 32 -8.65 2.65 5.05
C ASP A 32 -8.25 1.75 3.88
N SER A 33 -7.43 0.73 4.13
CA SER A 33 -7.05 -0.25 3.11
C SER A 33 -8.23 -1.12 2.67
N HIS A 34 -9.17 -1.39 3.57
CA HIS A 34 -10.40 -2.13 3.24
C HIS A 34 -11.35 -1.30 2.38
N VAL A 35 -11.53 -0.02 2.70
CA VAL A 35 -12.33 0.92 1.88
C VAL A 35 -11.72 1.04 0.48
N LEU A 36 -10.40 1.23 0.37
CA LEU A 36 -9.72 1.30 -0.91
C LEU A 36 -9.95 0.03 -1.73
N LEU A 37 -9.73 -1.15 -1.12
CA LEU A 37 -9.95 -2.44 -1.79
C LEU A 37 -11.39 -2.60 -2.27
N HIS A 38 -12.37 -2.28 -1.41
CA HIS A 38 -13.78 -2.33 -1.74
C HIS A 38 -14.14 -1.40 -2.91
N LEU A 39 -13.64 -0.16 -2.92
CA LEU A 39 -13.88 0.78 -4.01
C LEU A 39 -13.29 0.27 -5.33
N CYS A 40 -12.11 -0.33 -5.30
CA CYS A 40 -11.49 -0.93 -6.50
C CYS A 40 -12.35 -2.04 -7.10
N THR A 41 -13.02 -2.86 -6.28
CA THR A 41 -13.89 -3.93 -6.78
C THR A 41 -15.14 -3.42 -7.51
N SER A 42 -15.52 -2.17 -7.29
CA SER A 42 -16.64 -1.52 -7.97
C SER A 42 -16.27 -0.98 -9.36
N ILE A 43 -14.99 -0.98 -9.70
CA ILE A 43 -14.49 -0.43 -10.97
C ILE A 43 -14.44 -1.55 -12.02
N LYS A 44 -15.30 -1.49 -13.01
CA LYS A 44 -15.48 -2.56 -14.00
C LYS A 44 -14.21 -2.90 -14.80
N ILE A 45 -13.38 -1.90 -15.13
CA ILE A 45 -12.13 -2.12 -15.88
C ILE A 45 -11.06 -2.86 -15.08
N LEU A 46 -11.25 -2.98 -13.75
CA LEU A 46 -10.36 -3.70 -12.84
C LEU A 46 -10.82 -5.13 -12.55
N GLU A 47 -11.97 -5.56 -13.08
CA GLU A 47 -12.50 -6.89 -12.84
C GLU A 47 -11.48 -7.97 -13.25
N GLY A 48 -11.20 -8.89 -12.34
CA GLY A 48 -10.22 -9.97 -12.54
C GLY A 48 -8.74 -9.54 -12.49
N LYS A 49 -8.45 -8.26 -12.29
CA LYS A 49 -7.06 -7.73 -12.25
C LYS A 49 -6.55 -7.40 -10.85
N ILE A 50 -7.45 -7.37 -9.85
CA ILE A 50 -7.12 -6.90 -8.50
C ILE A 50 -6.52 -8.04 -7.68
N THR A 51 -5.41 -7.74 -7.00
CA THR A 51 -4.81 -8.60 -5.98
C THR A 51 -4.56 -7.78 -4.72
N ALA A 52 -5.16 -8.18 -3.60
CA ALA A 52 -4.86 -7.62 -2.29
C ALA A 52 -3.52 -8.19 -1.80
N VAL A 53 -2.56 -7.33 -1.50
CA VAL A 53 -1.23 -7.70 -1.04
C VAL A 53 -1.06 -7.35 0.42
N HIS A 54 -0.85 -8.35 1.25
CA HIS A 54 -0.59 -8.18 2.68
C HIS A 54 0.87 -8.52 2.99
N VAL A 55 1.60 -7.55 3.54
CA VAL A 55 2.99 -7.77 3.95
C VAL A 55 3.03 -8.13 5.43
N HIS A 56 3.42 -9.36 5.71
CA HIS A 56 3.54 -9.95 7.05
C HIS A 56 4.98 -9.79 7.56
N HIS A 57 5.15 -9.07 8.65
CA HIS A 57 6.47 -8.71 9.20
C HIS A 57 7.08 -9.76 10.14
N GLY A 58 6.40 -10.86 10.43
CA GLY A 58 6.94 -11.99 11.21
C GLY A 58 7.20 -11.73 12.70
N LEU A 59 6.77 -10.59 13.23
CA LEU A 59 7.17 -10.13 14.57
C LEU A 59 6.28 -10.66 15.72
N GLN A 60 5.11 -11.24 15.44
CA GLN A 60 4.14 -11.65 16.46
C GLN A 60 3.34 -12.88 16.02
N ALA A 61 3.02 -13.79 16.95
CA ALA A 61 2.17 -14.96 16.66
C ALA A 61 0.74 -14.57 16.20
N GLU A 62 0.22 -13.44 16.72
CA GLU A 62 -1.07 -12.87 16.33
C GLU A 62 -1.11 -12.38 14.88
N ALA A 63 0.06 -12.18 14.28
CA ALA A 63 0.18 -11.75 12.88
C ALA A 63 -0.30 -12.84 11.91
N ASP A 64 -0.15 -14.12 12.25
CA ASP A 64 -0.64 -15.24 11.41
C ASP A 64 -2.18 -15.28 11.39
N GLU A 65 -2.83 -15.05 12.54
CA GLU A 65 -4.29 -14.95 12.62
C GLU A 65 -4.81 -13.76 11.82
N TRP A 66 -4.05 -12.67 11.81
CA TRP A 66 -4.38 -11.48 11.05
C TRP A 66 -4.27 -11.70 9.53
N VAL A 67 -3.29 -12.48 9.07
CA VAL A 67 -3.21 -12.91 7.65
C VAL A 67 -4.48 -13.67 7.24
N VAL A 68 -4.92 -14.61 8.08
CA VAL A 68 -6.16 -15.38 7.82
C VAL A 68 -7.38 -14.47 7.77
N HIS A 69 -7.45 -13.48 8.66
CA HIS A 69 -8.52 -12.47 8.63
C HIS A 69 -8.51 -11.67 7.33
N CYS A 70 -7.35 -11.16 6.92
CA CYS A 70 -7.17 -10.41 5.68
C CYS A 70 -7.53 -11.25 4.44
N GLN A 71 -7.13 -12.51 4.43
CA GLN A 71 -7.47 -13.44 3.35
C GLN A 71 -8.98 -13.61 3.21
N LYS A 72 -9.67 -13.93 4.30
CA LYS A 72 -11.14 -14.10 4.29
C LYS A 72 -11.86 -12.84 3.84
N ALA A 73 -11.38 -11.67 4.26
CA ALA A 73 -11.95 -10.39 3.84
C ALA A 73 -11.76 -10.14 2.33
N ALA A 74 -10.58 -10.41 1.77
CA ALA A 74 -10.33 -10.30 0.33
C ALA A 74 -11.17 -11.29 -0.48
N GLU A 75 -11.25 -12.55 -0.03
CA GLU A 75 -12.08 -13.59 -0.66
C GLU A 75 -13.57 -13.21 -0.67
N SER A 76 -14.07 -12.60 0.40
CA SER A 76 -15.47 -12.13 0.46
C SER A 76 -15.77 -11.01 -0.54
N LEU A 77 -14.75 -10.27 -0.98
CA LEU A 77 -14.83 -9.27 -2.04
C LEU A 77 -14.57 -9.85 -3.45
N GLY A 78 -14.31 -11.14 -3.57
CA GLY A 78 -13.96 -11.79 -4.82
C GLY A 78 -12.60 -11.41 -5.38
N VAL A 79 -11.65 -11.00 -4.51
CA VAL A 79 -10.33 -10.49 -4.87
C VAL A 79 -9.28 -11.55 -4.54
N ASN A 80 -8.28 -11.69 -5.42
CA ASN A 80 -7.11 -12.49 -5.12
C ASN A 80 -6.35 -11.94 -3.92
N PHE A 81 -5.79 -12.82 -3.09
CA PHE A 81 -5.02 -12.45 -1.90
C PHE A 81 -3.60 -13.00 -1.98
N LEU A 82 -2.60 -12.16 -1.75
CA LEU A 82 -1.20 -12.50 -1.76
C LEU A 82 -0.53 -12.07 -0.45
N PRO A 83 -0.25 -12.98 0.48
CA PRO A 83 0.58 -12.69 1.64
C PRO A 83 2.06 -12.72 1.24
N ILE A 84 2.82 -11.71 1.66
CA ILE A 84 4.28 -11.65 1.50
C ILE A 84 4.91 -11.65 2.88
N HIS A 85 5.68 -12.68 3.18
CA HIS A 85 6.42 -12.77 4.46
C HIS A 85 7.77 -12.08 4.32
N VAL A 86 8.06 -11.17 5.26
CA VAL A 86 9.32 -10.42 5.31
C VAL A 86 9.91 -10.49 6.71
N ASP A 87 11.23 -10.44 6.81
CA ASP A 87 11.94 -10.30 8.08
C ASP A 87 12.24 -8.80 8.30
N ALA A 88 11.50 -8.18 9.22
CA ALA A 88 11.58 -6.75 9.49
C ALA A 88 12.46 -6.42 10.71
N LYS A 89 13.57 -7.14 10.90
CA LYS A 89 14.53 -6.84 11.97
C LYS A 89 15.20 -5.50 11.70
N ALA A 90 15.07 -4.58 12.67
CA ALA A 90 15.72 -3.29 12.61
C ALA A 90 17.24 -3.43 12.72
N SER A 91 17.97 -2.68 11.90
CA SER A 91 19.42 -2.52 12.02
C SER A 91 19.78 -1.62 13.21
N PRO A 92 21.02 -1.70 13.74
CA PRO A 92 21.46 -0.76 14.79
C PRO A 92 21.25 0.70 14.38
N GLY A 93 20.49 1.45 15.16
CA GLY A 93 20.16 2.86 14.90
C GLY A 93 18.90 3.10 14.03
N GLU A 94 18.27 2.05 13.53
CA GLU A 94 17.01 2.13 12.77
C GLU A 94 15.82 1.87 13.71
N SER A 95 14.72 2.63 13.56
CA SER A 95 13.51 2.34 14.32
C SER A 95 12.80 1.10 13.75
N PRO A 96 12.10 0.31 14.60
CA PRO A 96 11.33 -0.85 14.13
C PRO A 96 10.31 -0.51 13.03
N GLU A 97 9.65 0.66 13.14
CA GLU A 97 8.70 1.12 12.14
C GLU A 97 9.38 1.45 10.81
N GLU A 98 10.56 2.07 10.86
CA GLU A 98 11.35 2.41 9.68
C GLU A 98 11.84 1.15 8.97
N ALA A 99 12.35 0.16 9.72
CA ALA A 99 12.75 -1.14 9.21
C ALA A 99 11.57 -1.86 8.54
N ALA A 100 10.42 -1.95 9.22
CA ALA A 100 9.21 -2.56 8.68
C ALA A 100 8.73 -1.85 7.40
N ARG A 101 8.79 -0.52 7.36
CA ARG A 101 8.43 0.27 6.19
C ARG A 101 9.38 -0.02 5.01
N ASN A 102 10.69 0.00 5.23
CA ASN A 102 11.69 -0.22 4.19
C ASN A 102 11.56 -1.62 3.58
N VAL A 103 11.42 -2.63 4.42
CA VAL A 103 11.26 -4.03 3.97
C VAL A 103 9.95 -4.22 3.21
N ARG A 104 8.86 -3.58 3.65
CA ARG A 104 7.57 -3.61 2.95
C ARG A 104 7.68 -3.02 1.55
N TYR A 105 8.28 -1.82 1.40
CA TYR A 105 8.43 -1.21 0.09
C TYR A 105 9.38 -2.00 -0.81
N ALA A 106 10.44 -2.60 -0.27
CA ALA A 106 11.34 -3.46 -1.02
C ALA A 106 10.59 -4.69 -1.57
N ALA A 107 9.76 -5.35 -0.74
CA ALA A 107 8.96 -6.49 -1.15
C ALA A 107 7.93 -6.12 -2.25
N LEU A 108 7.24 -5.00 -2.09
CA LEU A 108 6.28 -4.51 -3.07
C LEU A 108 6.96 -4.12 -4.39
N LYS A 109 8.17 -3.55 -4.32
CA LYS A 109 8.95 -3.20 -5.51
C LYS A 109 9.35 -4.43 -6.33
N LEU A 110 9.63 -5.55 -5.68
CA LEU A 110 9.94 -6.81 -6.36
C LEU A 110 8.71 -7.46 -7.01
N LEU A 111 7.52 -7.18 -6.50
CA LEU A 111 6.27 -7.73 -7.02
C LEU A 111 5.77 -6.98 -8.25
N VAL A 112 5.88 -5.65 -8.26
CA VAL A 112 5.23 -4.77 -9.24
C VAL A 112 6.14 -4.56 -10.45
N THR A 113 5.62 -4.79 -11.64
CA THR A 113 6.30 -4.52 -12.91
C THR A 113 5.90 -3.15 -13.48
N ALA A 114 6.54 -2.74 -14.59
CA ALA A 114 6.22 -1.48 -15.27
C ALA A 114 4.80 -1.42 -15.85
N ASP A 115 4.13 -2.58 -16.00
CA ASP A 115 2.78 -2.69 -16.55
C ASP A 115 1.71 -2.89 -15.47
N ASP A 116 2.10 -2.83 -14.20
CA ASP A 116 1.21 -3.00 -13.06
C ASP A 116 1.00 -1.66 -12.32
N ALA A 117 -0.11 -1.57 -11.57
CA ALA A 117 -0.34 -0.50 -10.63
C ALA A 117 -0.28 -1.00 -9.19
N LEU A 118 0.26 -0.19 -8.29
CA LEU A 118 0.19 -0.39 -6.85
C LEU A 118 -0.58 0.75 -6.21
N LEU A 119 -1.67 0.42 -5.55
CA LEU A 119 -2.49 1.35 -4.78
C LEU A 119 -2.28 1.11 -3.29
N VAL A 120 -2.09 2.18 -2.54
CA VAL A 120 -1.96 2.14 -1.07
C VAL A 120 -2.89 3.18 -0.44
N ALA A 121 -3.54 2.80 0.65
CA ALA A 121 -4.42 3.68 1.39
C ALA A 121 -3.58 4.54 2.35
N GLN A 122 -3.04 5.65 1.83
CA GLN A 122 -2.36 6.68 2.61
C GLN A 122 -3.18 7.96 2.53
N HIS A 123 -3.39 8.63 3.66
CA HIS A 123 -4.21 9.84 3.75
C HIS A 123 -3.42 11.04 4.29
N ARG A 124 -4.09 12.20 4.43
CA ARG A 124 -3.44 13.47 4.80
C ARG A 124 -2.76 13.42 6.17
N ASP A 125 -3.31 12.68 7.12
CA ASP A 125 -2.73 12.56 8.45
C ASP A 125 -1.39 11.83 8.39
N ASP A 126 -1.26 10.79 7.55
CA ASP A 126 0.02 10.11 7.27
C ASP A 126 1.04 11.07 6.66
N GLN A 127 0.61 11.98 5.77
CA GLN A 127 1.45 13.03 5.21
C GLN A 127 1.94 13.98 6.31
N LEU A 128 1.03 14.46 7.15
CA LEU A 128 1.36 15.36 8.25
C LEU A 128 2.34 14.71 9.23
N GLU A 129 2.09 13.49 9.64
CA GLU A 129 2.97 12.73 10.51
C GLU A 129 4.34 12.55 9.88
N THR A 130 4.41 12.17 8.60
CA THR A 130 5.66 12.00 7.88
C THR A 130 6.46 13.30 7.82
N VAL A 131 5.82 14.41 7.48
CA VAL A 131 6.48 15.73 7.41
C VAL A 131 6.97 16.16 8.79
N LEU A 132 6.16 16.01 9.84
CA LEU A 132 6.54 16.38 11.21
C LEU A 132 7.72 15.53 11.71
N LEU A 133 7.70 14.21 11.50
CA LEU A 133 8.79 13.32 11.88
C LEU A 133 10.10 13.70 11.17
N GLN A 134 10.05 14.02 9.88
CA GLN A 134 11.21 14.44 9.12
C GLN A 134 11.73 15.83 9.58
N LEU A 135 10.83 16.74 9.90
CA LEU A 135 11.20 18.06 10.46
C LEU A 135 11.93 17.91 11.78
N PHE A 136 11.42 17.11 12.71
CA PHE A 136 12.07 16.85 14.01
C PHE A 136 13.41 16.13 13.89
N ARG A 137 13.62 15.34 12.82
CA ARG A 137 14.91 14.70 12.51
C ARG A 137 15.90 15.63 11.80
N GLY A 138 15.54 16.87 11.53
CA GLY A 138 16.38 17.83 10.82
C GLY A 138 16.57 17.50 9.33
N ALA A 139 15.59 16.88 8.71
CA ALA A 139 15.65 16.51 7.30
C ALA A 139 15.69 17.75 6.40
N GLY A 140 16.45 17.65 5.30
CA GLY A 140 16.46 18.65 4.23
C GLY A 140 15.18 18.64 3.39
N LEU A 141 15.13 19.51 2.36
CA LEU A 141 13.95 19.71 1.50
C LEU A 141 13.35 18.41 0.93
N ARG A 142 14.18 17.43 0.56
CA ARG A 142 13.72 16.11 0.08
C ARG A 142 12.94 15.32 1.12
N GLY A 143 13.39 15.34 2.38
CA GLY A 143 12.69 14.65 3.47
C GLY A 143 11.36 15.33 3.83
N LEU A 144 11.28 16.65 3.67
CA LEU A 144 10.09 17.45 3.96
C LEU A 144 9.03 17.39 2.84
N SER A 145 9.34 16.79 1.68
CA SER A 145 8.36 16.64 0.59
C SER A 145 7.20 15.69 0.94
N GLY A 146 7.32 14.94 2.05
CA GLY A 146 6.30 14.00 2.48
C GLY A 146 6.21 12.74 1.61
N ILE A 147 5.04 12.11 1.63
CA ILE A 147 4.73 10.92 0.81
C ILE A 147 4.32 11.41 -0.58
N PRO A 148 4.96 10.96 -1.66
CA PRO A 148 4.58 11.37 -3.01
C PRO A 148 3.19 10.85 -3.37
N GLU A 149 2.44 11.62 -4.16
CA GLU A 149 1.09 11.27 -4.61
C GLU A 149 1.09 10.02 -5.50
N SER A 150 2.14 9.83 -6.27
CA SER A 150 2.37 8.60 -7.04
C SER A 150 3.84 8.18 -6.98
N ILE A 151 4.09 6.90 -6.76
CA ILE A 151 5.42 6.31 -6.81
C ILE A 151 5.47 5.38 -8.02
N PHE A 152 6.26 5.76 -9.04
CA PHE A 152 6.60 4.85 -10.12
C PHE A 152 7.75 3.96 -9.62
N LEU A 153 7.44 2.72 -9.25
CA LEU A 153 8.45 1.70 -8.98
C LEU A 153 8.95 1.18 -10.34
N VAL A 154 9.96 1.82 -10.90
CA VAL A 154 10.64 1.30 -12.08
C VAL A 154 11.56 0.18 -11.62
N PRO A 155 11.46 -1.05 -12.16
CA PRO A 155 12.45 -2.08 -11.93
C PRO A 155 13.81 -1.56 -12.43
N VAL A 156 14.82 -1.62 -11.56
CA VAL A 156 16.22 -1.36 -11.95
C VAL A 156 16.80 -2.62 -12.52
#